data_884e4a1d6b70427b209d09239ed539fd
#
_entry.id   884e4a1d6b70427b209d09239ed539fd
#
_cell.length_a   1.000
_cell.length_b   1.000
_cell.length_c   1.000
_cell.angle_alpha   90.00
_cell.angle_beta   90.00
_cell.angle_gamma   90.00
#
_symmetry.space_group_name_H-M   'P 1'
#
loop_
_entity.id
_entity.type
_entity.pdbx_description
1 polymer ?
#
loop_
_entity_poly.entity_id
_entity_poly.type
_entity_poly.pdbx_seq_one_letter_code
_entity_poly.pdbx_strand_id
1 'polypeptide(L)'
;VIVPDGSAGFYSRDSHDLGHDVDGVARLVIAEIKKAGVTIGAKEKDQPWRYVKELRAKGLVTDATEVTCYVLGSQIDPNETAVDSKGDRVKIIAMTYNTFIRRAEKRMLGLREQLREAPFLAEAGIDATGFLEPKRPLQASLEFTG
;
A
#
# COMPACT_ATOMS: atom_id res chain seq x y z
N VAL A 1 9.29 -1.89 5.29
CA VAL A 1 10.69 -2.18 4.94
C VAL A 1 10.92 -1.61 3.56
N ILE A 2 11.81 -0.66 3.42
CA ILE A 2 12.22 -0.15 2.11
C ILE A 2 13.26 -1.11 1.57
N VAL A 3 12.96 -1.77 0.46
CA VAL A 3 13.87 -2.66 -0.24
C VAL A 3 14.66 -1.86 -1.27
N PRO A 4 15.98 -2.09 -1.44
CA PRO A 4 16.86 -1.25 -2.28
C PRO A 4 16.46 -1.13 -3.76
N ASP A 5 15.59 -1.99 -4.26
CA ASP A 5 15.09 -1.98 -5.64
C ASP A 5 13.83 -1.14 -5.85
N GLY A 6 13.40 -0.38 -4.85
CA GLY A 6 12.22 0.48 -4.92
C GLY A 6 10.91 -0.18 -4.55
N SER A 7 10.93 -1.39 -4.00
CA SER A 7 9.75 -2.04 -3.44
C SER A 7 9.54 -1.59 -1.99
N ALA A 8 8.33 -1.24 -1.63
CA ALA A 8 7.92 -0.96 -0.26
C ALA A 8 6.88 -1.97 0.20
N GLY A 9 7.11 -2.59 1.34
CA GLY A 9 6.18 -3.54 1.95
C GLY A 9 5.62 -3.01 3.26
N PHE A 10 4.31 -3.15 3.44
CA PHE A 10 3.63 -2.91 4.70
C PHE A 10 2.97 -4.21 5.15
N TYR A 11 3.15 -4.58 6.40
CA TYR A 11 2.50 -5.74 6.98
C TYR A 11 1.79 -5.35 8.28
N SER A 12 0.61 -5.88 8.47
CA SER A 12 -0.13 -5.80 9.71
C SER A 12 -0.14 -7.18 10.35
N ARG A 13 0.19 -7.24 11.64
CA ARG A 13 -0.02 -8.42 12.46
C ARG A 13 -1.39 -8.28 13.12
N ASP A 14 -2.35 -9.06 12.69
CA ASP A 14 -3.52 -9.33 13.52
C ASP A 14 -3.19 -10.54 14.39
N SER A 15 -3.09 -10.32 15.71
CA SER A 15 -3.08 -11.40 16.67
C SER A 15 -4.50 -11.98 16.70
N HIS A 16 -4.73 -13.13 16.11
CA HIS A 16 -5.87 -13.95 16.50
C HIS A 16 -5.59 -14.46 17.91
N ASP A 17 -6.41 -14.01 18.84
CA ASP A 17 -6.32 -14.31 20.26
C ASP A 17 -6.74 -15.77 20.52
N LEU A 18 -5.88 -16.71 20.19
CA LEU A 18 -5.93 -18.12 20.55
C LEU A 18 -4.61 -18.52 21.19
N GLY A 19 -4.24 -17.81 22.28
CA GLY A 19 -3.20 -18.26 23.22
C GLY A 19 -1.77 -18.23 22.68
N HIS A 20 -1.03 -17.22 23.02
CA HIS A 20 0.41 -17.12 23.21
C HIS A 20 1.39 -17.18 22.03
N ASP A 21 1.01 -17.62 20.82
CA ASP A 21 1.91 -17.62 19.66
C ASP A 21 1.31 -16.86 18.47
N VAL A 22 2.02 -15.83 18.00
CA VAL A 22 1.69 -15.12 16.78
C VAL A 22 2.16 -15.94 15.59
N ASP A 23 1.30 -16.81 15.07
CA ASP A 23 1.64 -17.80 14.05
C ASP A 23 1.79 -17.25 12.62
N GLY A 24 1.81 -15.94 12.40
CA GLY A 24 2.05 -15.43 11.06
C GLY A 24 1.49 -14.03 10.78
N VAL A 25 1.64 -13.63 9.53
CA VAL A 25 1.12 -12.37 8.99
C VAL A 25 -0.25 -12.62 8.40
N ALA A 26 -1.31 -12.00 8.96
CA ALA A 26 -2.67 -12.13 8.43
C ALA A 26 -2.86 -11.38 7.11
N ARG A 27 -2.25 -10.19 6.98
CA ARG A 27 -2.34 -9.35 5.79
C ARG A 27 -0.98 -8.77 5.41
N LEU A 28 -0.66 -8.83 4.13
CA LEU A 28 0.55 -8.25 3.56
C LEU A 28 0.19 -7.35 2.37
N VAL A 29 0.74 -6.17 2.34
CA VAL A 29 0.68 -5.26 1.19
C VAL A 29 2.08 -5.10 0.61
N ILE A 30 2.20 -5.34 -0.69
CA ILE A 30 3.44 -5.12 -1.45
C ILE A 30 3.17 -4.01 -2.45
N ALA A 31 4.02 -2.99 -2.47
CA ALA A 31 3.97 -1.94 -3.48
C ALA A 31 5.25 -2.00 -4.33
N GLU A 32 5.07 -2.31 -5.60
CA GLU A 32 6.12 -2.30 -6.62
C GLU A 32 6.01 -1.00 -7.41
N ILE A 33 7.06 -0.19 -7.37
CA ILE A 33 7.08 1.13 -8.02
C ILE A 33 7.96 1.06 -9.26
N LYS A 34 7.36 1.28 -10.42
CA LYS A 34 8.07 1.30 -11.71
C LYS A 34 8.56 2.70 -12.06
N LYS A 35 9.70 2.80 -12.72
CA LYS A 35 10.19 4.08 -13.22
C LYS A 35 9.21 4.72 -14.19
N ALA A 36 9.24 6.04 -14.28
CA ALA A 36 8.49 6.77 -15.31
C ALA A 36 8.88 6.25 -16.72
N GLY A 37 7.89 6.12 -17.59
CA GLY A 37 8.06 5.60 -18.95
C GLY A 37 7.97 4.08 -19.09
N VAL A 38 7.96 3.32 -17.98
CA VAL A 38 7.69 1.88 -18.02
C VAL A 38 6.17 1.67 -18.09
N THR A 39 5.72 0.94 -19.12
CA THR A 39 4.34 0.48 -19.24
C THR A 39 4.16 -0.80 -18.43
N ILE A 40 3.16 -0.82 -17.56
CA ILE A 40 2.83 -2.01 -16.77
C ILE A 40 2.10 -3.00 -17.66
N GLY A 41 2.72 -4.14 -17.89
CA GLY A 41 2.17 -5.29 -18.61
C GLY A 41 2.22 -6.55 -17.76
N ALA A 42 2.04 -7.72 -18.39
CA ALA A 42 2.07 -9.02 -17.72
C ALA A 42 3.38 -9.25 -16.96
N LYS A 43 4.51 -8.91 -17.56
CA LYS A 43 5.85 -9.07 -16.96
C LYS A 43 6.00 -8.29 -15.66
N GLU A 44 5.52 -7.05 -15.63
CA GLU A 44 5.60 -6.19 -14.46
C GLU A 44 4.68 -6.69 -13.34
N LYS A 45 3.52 -7.26 -13.68
CA LYS A 45 2.59 -7.88 -12.73
C LYS A 45 3.09 -9.22 -12.18
N ASP A 46 3.89 -9.96 -12.92
CA ASP A 46 4.48 -11.22 -12.46
C ASP A 46 5.58 -11.02 -11.41
N GLN A 47 6.19 -9.86 -11.34
CA GLN A 47 7.27 -9.59 -10.40
C GLN A 47 6.83 -9.71 -8.93
N PRO A 48 5.77 -9.02 -8.46
CA PRO A 48 5.30 -9.17 -7.10
C PRO A 48 4.81 -10.58 -6.77
N TRP A 49 4.30 -11.33 -7.75
CA TRP A 49 3.95 -12.73 -7.55
C TRP A 49 5.18 -13.60 -7.23
N ARG A 50 6.33 -13.32 -7.85
CA ARG A 50 7.58 -14.00 -7.49
C ARG A 50 7.99 -13.72 -6.06
N TYR A 51 7.83 -12.48 -5.58
CA TYR A 51 8.10 -12.13 -4.18
C TYR A 51 7.18 -12.91 -3.21
N VAL A 52 5.89 -12.99 -3.51
CA VAL A 52 4.96 -13.77 -2.67
C VAL A 52 5.38 -15.23 -2.59
N LYS A 53 5.76 -15.85 -3.72
CA LYS A 53 6.25 -17.23 -3.73
C LYS A 53 7.51 -17.40 -2.89
N GLU A 54 8.42 -16.47 -2.97
CA GLU A 54 9.67 -16.49 -2.19
C GLU A 54 9.39 -16.34 -0.68
N LEU A 55 8.50 -15.43 -0.31
CA LEU A 55 8.09 -15.24 1.08
C LEU A 55 7.40 -16.49 1.65
N ARG A 56 6.58 -17.17 0.84
CA ARG A 56 5.97 -18.45 1.20
C ARG A 56 7.03 -19.55 1.40
N ALA A 57 7.98 -19.65 0.49
CA ALA A 57 9.07 -20.63 0.58
C ALA A 57 9.94 -20.42 1.83
N LYS A 58 10.03 -19.20 2.34
CA LYS A 58 10.73 -18.86 3.58
C LYS A 58 9.85 -18.96 4.84
N GLY A 59 8.59 -19.37 4.71
CA GLY A 59 7.65 -19.46 5.83
C GLY A 59 7.21 -18.12 6.43
N LEU A 60 7.50 -16.99 5.77
CA LEU A 60 7.11 -15.66 6.24
C LEU A 60 5.64 -15.33 5.92
N VAL A 61 5.08 -15.98 4.92
CA VAL A 61 3.70 -15.84 4.46
C VAL A 61 3.14 -17.24 4.27
N THR A 62 1.94 -17.48 4.80
CA THR A 62 1.23 -18.76 4.68
C THR A 62 0.10 -18.66 3.65
N ASP A 63 -0.57 -19.79 3.37
CA ASP A 63 -1.76 -19.80 2.53
C ASP A 63 -2.96 -19.10 3.16
N ALA A 64 -2.94 -18.88 4.49
CA ALA A 64 -3.94 -18.10 5.20
C ALA A 64 -3.73 -16.59 5.07
N THR A 65 -2.55 -16.12 4.66
CA THR A 65 -2.22 -14.70 4.53
C THR A 65 -2.91 -14.08 3.32
N GLU A 66 -3.63 -12.99 3.53
CA GLU A 66 -4.15 -12.15 2.45
C GLU A 66 -3.05 -11.22 1.92
N VAL A 67 -2.76 -11.31 0.64
CA VAL A 67 -1.72 -10.48 0.02
C VAL A 67 -2.33 -9.57 -1.05
N THR A 68 -2.08 -8.28 -0.93
CA THR A 68 -2.41 -7.31 -1.97
C THR A 68 -1.13 -6.69 -2.51
N CYS A 69 -0.87 -6.91 -3.79
CA CYS A 69 0.27 -6.34 -4.49
C CYS A 69 -0.20 -5.18 -5.37
N TYR A 70 0.35 -4.01 -5.18
CA TYR A 70 0.17 -2.87 -6.09
C TYR A 70 1.37 -2.77 -7.00
N VAL A 71 1.12 -2.71 -8.32
CA VAL A 71 2.13 -2.36 -9.32
C VAL A 71 1.82 -0.95 -9.80
N LEU A 72 2.67 -0.01 -9.43
CA LEU A 72 2.46 1.41 -9.68
C LEU A 72 3.36 1.91 -10.80
N GLY A 73 2.81 2.62 -11.76
CA GLY A 73 3.57 3.19 -12.86
C GLY A 73 2.89 4.37 -13.52
N SER A 74 3.50 4.91 -14.57
CA SER A 74 2.95 6.02 -15.34
C SER A 74 1.85 5.57 -16.31
N GLN A 75 1.96 4.35 -16.84
CA GLN A 75 1.09 3.80 -17.88
C GLN A 75 0.80 2.33 -17.62
N ILE A 76 -0.37 1.88 -18.06
CA ILE A 76 -0.79 0.48 -18.05
C ILE A 76 -1.07 0.08 -19.49
N ASP A 77 -0.64 -1.11 -19.89
CA ASP A 77 -0.98 -1.67 -21.20
C ASP A 77 -2.52 -1.80 -21.31
N PRO A 78 -3.14 -1.22 -22.33
CA PRO A 78 -4.59 -1.27 -22.48
C PRO A 78 -5.14 -2.68 -22.70
N ASN A 79 -4.31 -3.64 -23.09
CA ASN A 79 -4.70 -5.04 -23.26
C ASN A 79 -4.59 -5.84 -21.95
N GLU A 80 -4.08 -5.24 -20.89
CA GLU A 80 -3.90 -5.90 -19.60
C GLU A 80 -5.04 -5.62 -18.63
N THR A 81 -5.42 -6.63 -17.86
CA THR A 81 -6.38 -6.46 -16.77
C THR A 81 -5.79 -5.63 -15.65
N ALA A 82 -6.58 -4.74 -15.07
CA ALA A 82 -6.13 -3.93 -13.94
C ALA A 82 -5.94 -4.76 -12.66
N VAL A 83 -6.61 -5.90 -12.54
CA VAL A 83 -6.56 -6.77 -11.35
C VAL A 83 -6.39 -8.21 -11.77
N ASP A 84 -5.34 -8.85 -11.26
CA ASP A 84 -5.11 -10.28 -11.38
C ASP A 84 -5.23 -10.94 -10.01
N SER A 85 -5.80 -12.14 -9.97
CA SER A 85 -5.86 -12.96 -8.75
C SER A 85 -4.99 -14.20 -8.92
N LYS A 86 -4.25 -14.55 -7.88
CA LYS A 86 -3.47 -15.78 -7.78
C LYS A 86 -4.04 -16.59 -6.62
N GLY A 87 -5.04 -17.43 -6.92
CA GLY A 87 -5.90 -18.03 -5.91
C GLY A 87 -6.81 -17.01 -5.24
N ASP A 88 -7.38 -17.38 -4.10
CA ASP A 88 -8.40 -16.57 -3.42
C ASP A 88 -7.83 -15.43 -2.58
N ARG A 89 -6.56 -15.51 -2.20
CA ARG A 89 -5.97 -14.61 -1.19
C ARG A 89 -4.88 -13.68 -1.71
N VAL A 90 -4.47 -13.79 -2.98
CA VAL A 90 -3.45 -12.91 -3.56
C VAL A 90 -4.06 -12.11 -4.68
N LYS A 91 -4.04 -10.78 -4.55
CA LYS A 91 -4.48 -9.83 -5.59
C LYS A 91 -3.31 -9.00 -6.06
N ILE A 92 -3.16 -8.88 -7.38
CA ILE A 92 -2.17 -8.02 -8.02
C ILE A 92 -2.92 -6.93 -8.75
N ILE A 93 -2.71 -5.69 -8.35
CA ILE A 93 -3.46 -4.53 -8.83
C ILE A 93 -2.50 -3.59 -9.54
N ALA A 94 -2.64 -3.49 -10.86
CA ALA A 94 -1.94 -2.49 -11.65
C ALA A 94 -2.67 -1.15 -11.54
N MET A 95 -1.94 -0.07 -11.29
CA MET A 95 -2.51 1.25 -11.11
C MET A 95 -1.54 2.34 -11.53
N THR A 96 -2.04 3.41 -12.14
CA THR A 96 -1.22 4.60 -12.38
C THR A 96 -0.97 5.35 -11.08
N TYR A 97 0.16 6.06 -10.99
CA TYR A 97 0.47 6.91 -9.84
C TYR A 97 -0.66 7.89 -9.51
N ASN A 98 -1.21 8.53 -10.52
CA ASN A 98 -2.30 9.49 -10.33
C ASN A 98 -3.55 8.84 -9.73
N THR A 99 -3.89 7.64 -10.20
CA THR A 99 -5.04 6.90 -9.65
C THR A 99 -4.78 6.48 -8.21
N PHE A 100 -3.57 6.04 -7.90
CA PHE A 100 -3.19 5.65 -6.54
C PHE A 100 -3.27 6.84 -5.57
N ILE A 101 -2.69 7.99 -5.94
CA ILE A 101 -2.72 9.22 -5.15
C ILE A 101 -4.16 9.68 -4.91
N ARG A 102 -4.98 9.78 -5.96
CA ARG A 102 -6.39 10.16 -5.81
C ARG A 102 -7.18 9.25 -4.88
N ARG A 103 -6.92 7.94 -4.92
CA ARG A 103 -7.56 7.00 -4.00
C ARG A 103 -7.10 7.19 -2.56
N ALA A 104 -5.82 7.46 -2.35
CA ALA A 104 -5.27 7.75 -1.03
C ALA A 104 -5.87 9.05 -0.47
N GLU A 105 -5.92 10.11 -1.25
CA GLU A 105 -6.54 11.39 -0.88
C GLU A 105 -8.02 11.21 -0.50
N LYS A 106 -8.79 10.50 -1.33
CA LYS A 106 -10.20 10.23 -1.04
C LYS A 106 -10.40 9.46 0.26
N ARG A 107 -9.53 8.47 0.56
CA ARG A 107 -9.58 7.72 1.83
C ARG A 107 -9.24 8.62 3.02
N MET A 108 -8.23 9.47 2.88
CA MET A 108 -7.84 10.43 3.92
C MET A 108 -8.94 11.44 4.21
N LEU A 109 -9.61 11.96 3.17
CA LEU A 109 -10.75 12.86 3.34
C LEU A 109 -11.90 12.17 4.07
N GLY A 110 -12.27 10.95 3.66
CA GLY A 110 -13.30 10.17 4.34
C GLY A 110 -12.96 9.85 5.79
N LEU A 111 -11.72 9.49 6.09
CA LEU A 111 -11.25 9.27 7.45
C LEU A 111 -11.32 10.56 8.29
N ARG A 112 -10.91 11.69 7.70
CA ARG A 112 -10.97 12.99 8.36
C ARG A 112 -12.40 13.39 8.73
N GLU A 113 -13.36 13.16 7.83
CA GLU A 113 -14.78 13.41 8.10
C GLU A 113 -15.30 12.51 9.23
N GLN A 114 -15.01 11.20 9.16
CA GLN A 114 -15.41 10.25 10.20
C GLN A 114 -14.82 10.59 11.57
N LEU A 115 -13.56 11.00 11.63
CA LEU A 115 -12.92 11.41 12.89
C LEU A 115 -13.51 12.71 13.44
N ARG A 116 -13.88 13.65 12.57
CA ARG A 116 -14.53 14.89 12.98
C ARG A 116 -15.92 14.64 13.57
N GLU A 117 -16.61 13.63 13.06
CA GLU A 117 -17.95 13.24 13.52
C GLU A 117 -17.92 12.23 14.69
N ALA A 118 -16.77 11.79 15.14
CA ALA A 118 -16.64 10.80 16.20
C ALA A 118 -16.88 11.44 17.58
N PRO A 119 -18.02 11.15 18.25
CA PRO A 119 -18.41 11.83 19.51
C PRO A 119 -17.38 11.63 20.63
N PHE A 120 -16.78 10.43 20.70
CA PHE A 120 -15.82 10.08 21.75
C PHE A 120 -14.53 10.91 21.72
N LEU A 121 -14.13 11.43 20.55
CA LEU A 121 -12.95 12.30 20.44
C LEU A 121 -13.25 13.70 21.02
N ALA A 122 -14.44 14.21 20.74
CA ALA A 122 -14.90 15.48 21.30
C ALA A 122 -15.04 15.39 22.83
N GLU A 123 -15.60 14.29 23.37
CA GLU A 123 -15.71 14.03 24.79
C GLU A 123 -14.35 13.88 25.49
N ALA A 124 -13.38 13.29 24.81
CA ALA A 124 -12.01 13.15 25.32
C ALA A 124 -11.15 14.42 25.14
N GLY A 125 -11.67 15.49 24.53
CA GLY A 125 -10.92 16.71 24.24
C GLY A 125 -9.77 16.52 23.23
N ILE A 126 -9.84 15.46 22.43
CA ILE A 126 -8.80 15.13 21.44
C ILE A 126 -9.16 15.77 20.11
N ASP A 127 -8.39 16.77 19.70
CA ASP A 127 -8.45 17.31 18.34
C ASP A 127 -7.61 16.44 17.39
N ALA A 128 -8.26 15.46 16.77
CA ALA A 128 -7.61 14.58 15.81
C ALA A 128 -7.38 15.24 14.45
N THR A 129 -7.95 16.43 14.18
CA THR A 129 -7.82 17.10 12.87
C THR A 129 -6.40 17.55 12.59
N GLY A 130 -5.65 17.95 13.62
CA GLY A 130 -4.24 18.35 13.50
C GLY A 130 -3.30 17.22 13.05
N PHE A 131 -3.65 15.96 13.31
CA PHE A 131 -2.87 14.81 12.86
C PHE A 131 -3.13 14.43 11.39
N LEU A 132 -4.24 14.91 10.83
CA LEU A 132 -4.70 14.60 9.48
C LEU A 132 -4.41 15.73 8.49
N GLU A 133 -3.92 16.87 8.96
CA GLU A 133 -3.48 17.92 8.06
C GLU A 133 -2.23 17.46 7.30
N PRO A 134 -2.25 17.49 5.96
CA PRO A 134 -1.04 17.20 5.20
C PRO A 134 0.00 18.25 5.61
N LYS A 135 1.09 17.80 6.24
CA LYS A 135 2.27 18.67 6.41
C LYS A 135 2.62 19.16 5.01
N ARG A 136 2.49 20.46 4.79
CA ARG A 136 2.94 21.08 3.52
C ARG A 136 4.37 20.60 3.30
N PRO A 137 4.70 20.08 2.10
CA PRO A 137 6.07 19.77 1.79
C PRO A 137 6.84 21.08 2.01
N LEU A 138 7.90 21.04 2.80
CA LEU A 138 8.87 22.12 2.90
C LEU A 138 9.27 22.44 1.48
N GLN A 139 8.81 23.60 0.98
CA GLN A 139 9.35 24.18 -0.24
C GLN A 139 10.82 24.46 0.08
N ALA A 140 11.69 23.55 -0.34
CA ALA A 140 13.10 23.87 -0.45
C ALA A 140 13.20 24.95 -1.52
N SER A 141 13.31 26.19 -1.06
CA SER A 141 13.74 27.31 -1.90
C SER A 141 15.17 27.00 -2.33
N LEU A 142 15.29 26.41 -3.50
CA LEU A 142 16.55 26.37 -4.24
C LEU A 142 16.80 27.79 -4.73
N GLU A 143 17.41 28.62 -3.90
CA GLU A 143 18.08 29.83 -4.35
C GLU A 143 19.30 29.40 -5.15
N PHE A 144 19.15 29.41 -6.47
CA PHE A 144 20.27 29.44 -7.40
C PHE A 144 20.86 30.85 -7.32
N THR A 145 21.89 31.03 -6.52
CA THR A 145 22.84 32.12 -6.66
C THR A 145 23.67 31.84 -7.89
N GLY A 146 23.58 32.76 -8.91
CA GLY A 146 24.29 32.73 -10.18
C GLY A 146 25.80 32.92 -10.08
#